data_2c36d7a0eb9be063fee1f5cb582860a6
#
_entry.id   2c36d7a0eb9be063fee1f5cb582860a6
#
_cell.length_a   1.000
_cell.length_b   1.000
_cell.length_c   1.000
_cell.angle_alpha   90.00
_cell.angle_beta   90.00
_cell.angle_gamma   90.00
#
_symmetry.space_group_name_H-M   'P 1'
#
loop_
_entity.id
_entity.type
_entity.pdbx_description
1 polymer ?
#
loop_
_entity_poly.entity_id
_entity_poly.type
_entity_poly.pdbx_seq_one_letter_code
_entity_poly.pdbx_strand_id
1 'polypeptide(L)'
;MLFQSASTRLVAAGEAQEGLWFARAALQRDRSREDAYICLMQAQLAAGQRTAALETYFACRRFLTDELGIDPSLETMRLYRSIIETETDFE
;
A
#
# COMPACT_ATOMS: atom_id res chain seq x y z
N MET A 1 27.93 -6.54 -1.94
CA MET A 1 26.97 -6.01 -0.99
C MET A 1 26.56 -4.61 -1.30
N LEU A 2 27.53 -3.71 -1.46
CA LEU A 2 27.20 -2.32 -1.76
C LEU A 2 26.53 -2.15 -3.11
N PHE A 3 26.94 -2.91 -4.07
CA PHE A 3 26.33 -2.83 -5.39
C PHE A 3 24.87 -3.29 -5.34
N GLN A 4 24.55 -4.11 -4.35
CA GLN A 4 23.17 -4.59 -4.20
C GLN A 4 22.23 -3.47 -3.80
N SER A 5 22.72 -2.46 -3.11
CA SER A 5 21.85 -1.34 -2.72
C SER A 5 21.32 -0.60 -3.94
N ALA A 6 22.17 -0.27 -4.89
CA ALA A 6 21.75 0.42 -6.10
C ALA A 6 20.88 -0.49 -6.96
N SER A 7 21.29 -1.75 -7.10
CA SER A 7 20.52 -2.71 -7.87
C SER A 7 19.16 -2.94 -7.22
N THR A 8 19.12 -3.01 -5.89
CA THR A 8 17.89 -3.22 -5.15
C THR A 8 16.92 -2.07 -5.40
N ARG A 9 17.41 -0.85 -5.49
CA ARG A 9 16.55 0.29 -5.77
C ARG A 9 15.87 0.17 -7.12
N LEU A 10 16.63 -0.19 -8.15
CA LEU A 10 16.07 -0.35 -9.48
C LEU A 10 15.07 -1.49 -9.53
N VAL A 11 15.41 -2.59 -8.88
CA VAL A 11 14.51 -3.74 -8.81
C VAL A 11 13.26 -3.38 -8.04
N ALA A 12 13.41 -2.67 -6.92
CA ALA A 12 12.25 -2.27 -6.12
C ALA A 12 11.32 -1.35 -6.91
N ALA A 13 11.86 -0.46 -7.74
CA ALA A 13 11.03 0.39 -8.57
C ALA A 13 10.24 -0.42 -9.58
N GLY A 14 10.89 -1.42 -10.21
CA GLY A 14 10.21 -2.30 -11.15
C GLY A 14 9.16 -3.15 -10.46
N GLU A 15 9.49 -3.66 -9.28
CA GLU A 15 8.54 -4.45 -8.50
C GLU A 15 7.36 -3.59 -8.07
N ALA A 16 7.59 -2.32 -7.75
CA ALA A 16 6.51 -1.43 -7.36
C ALA A 16 5.52 -1.24 -8.51
N GLN A 17 6.04 -1.08 -9.74
CA GLN A 17 5.16 -0.94 -10.91
C GLN A 17 4.32 -2.19 -11.11
N GLU A 18 4.94 -3.36 -11.02
CA GLU A 18 4.23 -4.61 -11.14
C GLU A 18 3.21 -4.77 -10.04
N GLY A 19 3.59 -4.43 -8.80
CA GLY A 19 2.70 -4.50 -7.66
C GLY A 19 1.48 -3.63 -7.83
N LEU A 20 1.66 -2.41 -8.35
CA LEU A 20 0.56 -1.52 -8.63
C LEU A 20 -0.41 -2.14 -9.61
N TRP A 21 0.13 -2.71 -10.68
CA TRP A 21 -0.70 -3.31 -11.71
C TRP A 21 -1.50 -4.50 -11.18
N PHE A 22 -0.82 -5.41 -10.47
CA PHE A 22 -1.47 -6.61 -9.93
C PHE A 22 -2.52 -6.26 -8.89
N ALA A 23 -2.19 -5.32 -7.99
CA ALA A 23 -3.11 -4.96 -6.94
C ALA A 23 -4.37 -4.30 -7.51
N ARG A 24 -4.20 -3.42 -8.49
CA ARG A 24 -5.34 -2.77 -9.13
C ARG A 24 -6.20 -3.77 -9.89
N ALA A 25 -5.56 -4.73 -10.58
CA ALA A 25 -6.28 -5.76 -11.29
C ALA A 25 -7.08 -6.63 -10.31
N ALA A 26 -6.47 -6.99 -9.17
CA ALA A 26 -7.14 -7.78 -8.16
C ALA A 26 -8.35 -7.06 -7.59
N LEU A 27 -8.22 -5.76 -7.33
CA LEU A 27 -9.31 -4.97 -6.77
C LEU A 27 -10.44 -4.76 -7.77
N GLN A 28 -10.14 -4.73 -9.06
CA GLN A 28 -11.16 -4.66 -10.09
C GLN A 28 -12.03 -5.91 -10.09
N ARG A 29 -11.43 -7.04 -9.75
CA ARG A 29 -12.16 -8.31 -9.68
C ARG A 29 -12.94 -8.46 -8.40
N ASP A 30 -12.33 -8.03 -7.29
CA ASP A 30 -12.94 -8.24 -5.98
C ASP A 30 -12.45 -7.16 -5.03
N ARG A 31 -13.30 -6.19 -4.76
CA ARG A 31 -12.96 -5.08 -3.87
C ARG A 31 -12.89 -5.48 -2.41
N SER A 32 -13.31 -6.68 -2.07
CA SER A 32 -13.27 -7.13 -0.68
C SER A 32 -11.91 -7.72 -0.30
N ARG A 33 -10.96 -7.76 -1.22
CA ARG A 33 -9.66 -8.33 -0.94
C ARG A 33 -8.76 -7.31 -0.25
N GLU A 34 -8.75 -7.39 1.06
CA GLU A 34 -7.92 -6.49 1.85
C GLU A 34 -6.44 -6.66 1.57
N ASP A 35 -6.00 -7.88 1.27
CA ASP A 35 -4.61 -8.13 0.92
C ASP A 35 -4.19 -7.35 -0.33
N ALA A 36 -5.11 -7.16 -1.26
CA ALA A 36 -4.82 -6.38 -2.47
C ALA A 36 -4.64 -4.90 -2.13
N TYR A 37 -5.41 -4.37 -1.19
CA TYR A 37 -5.23 -3.01 -0.72
C TYR A 37 -3.86 -2.83 -0.06
N ILE A 38 -3.46 -3.81 0.76
CA ILE A 38 -2.15 -3.77 1.40
C ILE A 38 -1.05 -3.76 0.35
N CYS A 39 -1.14 -4.65 -0.63
CA CYS A 39 -0.19 -4.69 -1.72
C CYS A 39 -0.11 -3.37 -2.47
N LEU A 40 -1.27 -2.77 -2.75
CA LEU A 40 -1.31 -1.50 -3.45
C LEU A 40 -0.64 -0.40 -2.63
N MET A 41 -0.94 -0.34 -1.34
CA MET A 41 -0.32 0.65 -0.45
C MET A 41 1.20 0.48 -0.42
N GLN A 42 1.67 -0.76 -0.28
CA GLN A 42 3.10 -1.03 -0.24
C GLN A 42 3.79 -0.64 -1.54
N ALA A 43 3.17 -0.95 -2.66
CA ALA A 43 3.71 -0.61 -3.97
C ALA A 43 3.74 0.92 -4.16
N GLN A 44 2.70 1.61 -3.72
CA GLN A 44 2.65 3.06 -3.80
C GLN A 44 3.74 3.69 -2.93
N LEU A 45 3.95 3.16 -1.73
CA LEU A 45 5.02 3.66 -0.86
C LEU A 45 6.39 3.43 -1.49
N ALA A 46 6.61 2.26 -2.07
CA ALA A 46 7.87 1.95 -2.74
C ALA A 46 8.11 2.86 -3.93
N ALA A 47 7.04 3.33 -4.57
CA ALA A 47 7.13 4.25 -5.69
C ALA A 47 7.20 5.71 -5.25
N GLY A 48 7.23 5.97 -3.96
CA GLY A 48 7.29 7.33 -3.43
C GLY A 48 5.95 8.05 -3.45
N GLN A 49 4.87 7.32 -3.63
CA GLN A 49 3.52 7.89 -3.72
C GLN A 49 2.80 7.78 -2.39
N ARG A 50 3.28 8.51 -1.40
CA ARG A 50 2.74 8.42 -0.04
C ARG A 50 1.28 8.86 0.02
N THR A 51 0.94 9.95 -0.63
CA THR A 51 -0.44 10.45 -0.62
C THR A 51 -1.38 9.42 -1.24
N ALA A 52 -0.97 8.79 -2.34
CA ALA A 52 -1.78 7.75 -2.96
C ALA A 52 -1.97 6.56 -2.03
N ALA A 53 -0.94 6.20 -1.27
CA ALA A 53 -1.04 5.10 -0.31
C ALA A 53 -2.07 5.43 0.78
N LEU A 54 -2.08 6.66 1.26
CA LEU A 54 -3.07 7.09 2.25
C LEU A 54 -4.48 7.05 1.68
N GLU A 55 -4.64 7.49 0.45
CA GLU A 55 -5.95 7.43 -0.21
C GLU A 55 -6.42 5.99 -0.37
N THR A 56 -5.47 5.09 -0.68
CA THR A 56 -5.78 3.67 -0.79
C THR A 56 -6.25 3.11 0.56
N TYR A 57 -5.59 3.50 1.64
CA TYR A 57 -6.01 3.08 2.97
C TYR A 57 -7.44 3.53 3.27
N PHE A 58 -7.75 4.78 3.00
CA PHE A 58 -9.10 5.29 3.28
C PHE A 58 -10.15 4.63 2.40
N ALA A 59 -9.81 4.32 1.15
CA ALA A 59 -10.72 3.59 0.29
C ALA A 59 -10.99 2.19 0.83
N CYS A 60 -9.95 1.52 1.32
CA CYS A 60 -10.07 0.21 1.93
C CYS A 60 -10.96 0.26 3.16
N ARG A 61 -10.67 1.19 4.05
CA ARG A 61 -11.45 1.35 5.28
C ARG A 61 -12.91 1.62 4.99
N ARG A 62 -13.18 2.51 4.04
CA ARG A 62 -14.56 2.84 3.68
C ARG A 62 -15.29 1.62 3.15
N PHE A 63 -14.64 0.87 2.27
CA PHE A 63 -15.27 -0.32 1.71
C PHE A 63 -15.59 -1.34 2.80
N LEU A 64 -14.61 -1.62 3.66
CA LEU A 64 -14.80 -2.60 4.72
C LEU A 64 -15.91 -2.18 5.67
N THR A 65 -15.97 -0.92 6.03
CA THR A 65 -16.99 -0.40 6.94
C THR A 65 -18.37 -0.38 6.28
N ASP A 66 -18.45 0.19 5.08
CA ASP A 66 -19.74 0.41 4.44
C ASP A 66 -20.34 -0.86 3.86
N GLU A 67 -19.51 -1.73 3.28
CA GLU A 67 -20.03 -2.92 2.59
C GLU A 67 -20.02 -4.15 3.47
N LEU A 68 -19.05 -4.28 4.36
CA LEU A 68 -18.88 -5.49 5.16
C LEU A 68 -19.13 -5.27 6.65
N GLY A 69 -19.20 -4.03 7.08
CA GLY A 69 -19.42 -3.71 8.49
C GLY A 69 -18.27 -4.13 9.40
N ILE A 70 -17.05 -4.16 8.86
CA ILE A 70 -15.90 -4.57 9.66
C ILE A 70 -14.81 -3.49 9.60
N ASP A 71 -13.85 -3.57 10.52
CA ASP A 71 -12.70 -2.69 10.54
C ASP A 71 -11.55 -3.28 9.74
N PRO A 72 -10.60 -2.45 9.28
CA PRO A 72 -9.40 -2.98 8.65
C PRO A 72 -8.65 -3.91 9.59
N SER A 73 -7.92 -4.87 9.02
CA SER A 73 -7.13 -5.80 9.81
C SER A 73 -5.99 -5.06 10.52
N LEU A 74 -5.42 -5.73 11.51
CA LEU A 74 -4.30 -5.17 12.26
C LEU A 74 -3.12 -4.86 11.34
N GLU A 75 -2.89 -5.71 10.35
CA GLU A 75 -1.81 -5.50 9.39
C GLU A 75 -2.01 -4.22 8.60
N THR A 76 -3.21 -3.97 8.13
CA THR A 76 -3.54 -2.74 7.40
C THR A 76 -3.35 -1.52 8.28
N MET A 77 -3.82 -1.61 9.52
CA MET A 77 -3.71 -0.50 10.45
C MET A 77 -2.26 -0.20 10.81
N ARG A 78 -1.43 -1.24 10.93
CA ARG A 78 -0.01 -1.04 11.20
C ARG A 78 0.69 -0.35 10.04
N LEU A 79 0.34 -0.73 8.83
CA LEU A 79 0.90 -0.10 7.65
C LEU A 79 0.52 1.37 7.59
N TYR A 80 -0.75 1.67 7.84
CA TYR A 80 -1.23 3.04 7.88
C TYR A 80 -0.48 3.85 8.92
N ARG A 81 -0.32 3.29 10.11
CA ARG A 81 0.39 3.98 11.19
C ARG A 81 1.84 4.28 10.82
N SER A 82 2.50 3.33 10.16
CA SER A 82 3.89 3.55 9.76
C SER A 82 4.00 4.69 8.74
N ILE A 83 3.00 4.86 7.88
CA ILE A 83 3.00 5.97 6.94
C ILE A 83 2.88 7.30 7.67
N ILE A 84 1.95 7.37 8.62
CA ILE A 84 1.74 8.60 9.40
C ILE A 84 2.95 8.94 10.24
N GLU A 85 3.56 7.95 10.89
CA GLU A 85 4.73 8.19 11.72
C GLU A 85 5.90 8.72 10.91
N THR A 86 6.10 8.17 9.73
CA THR A 86 7.16 8.66 8.85
C THR A 86 6.90 10.10 8.45
N GLU A 87 5.65 10.43 8.18
CA GLU A 87 5.27 11.80 7.83
C GLU A 87 5.52 12.76 8.98
N THR A 88 5.21 12.33 10.19
CA THR A 88 5.42 13.14 11.39
C THR A 88 6.91 13.39 11.64
N ASP A 89 7.75 12.43 11.32
CA ASP A 89 9.18 12.54 11.55
C ASP A 89 9.82 13.67 10.75
N PHE A 90 9.18 14.16 9.72
CA PHE A 90 9.71 15.26 8.94
C PHE A 90 9.49 16.61 9.58
N GLU A 91 8.67 16.67 10.56
CA GLU A 91 8.42 17.90 11.27
C GLU A 91 9.33 18.05 12.48
#